data_afc47458013e730eb2d560d76f066dca
#
_entry.id   afc47458013e730eb2d560d76f066dca
#
_cell.length_a   1.000
_cell.length_b   1.000
_cell.length_c   1.000
_cell.angle_alpha   90.00
_cell.angle_beta   90.00
_cell.angle_gamma   90.00
#
_symmetry.space_group_name_H-M   'P 1'
#
loop_
_entity.id
_entity.type
_entity.pdbx_description
1 polymer ?
#
loop_
_entity_poly.entity_id
_entity_poly.type
_entity_poly.pdbx_seq_one_letter_code
_entity_poly.pdbx_strand_id
1 'polypeptide(L)'
;MENEIKTESNINEIYAKLELNSLVSYEKITNNKINQNISLNEKEKECFSIIMNNISKNNLGSVICRVAGGWIRDKLLGKESDDIDIAVSGIAAWKLVYSINTELYPKKFKMGIIPKNPEKGKNIEVTTTNICNTSIDFVDLRLDEKRKLIPGLYDAELRDISINSMFYNINEQKVEDFTKRGIKDLEQGIINTPVNPDVAILNDSFIILRMLRFAIKFKFKIHDEINNYLEKNRDIIIQNFYKKVSKERIEKDMSKIFLMDNSEYIIAYLCSFKLLDIIYLIKNYDSETNFDTIFLKTANLYILSHYLLKKGKIFDNIEMNEKNFNKKDFCFLILTLYFRDKKDHLSVSLNQKILKSTYRASKEHQLENKNMCRKFDDLYNSIKEEKYDRFIIGKALRRISYKNILHILYVCIAYEYIEQLELDSLISEIDENILQKIIEKSKKFLNYVINEDMLHIDKMKALIPGKDLLEILDIKTDKMIKPLLDYLLHEQIKNPKLEKEQAIELLNKKLEELNLKFNEQSKSENENKSDD
;
A
#
# COMPACT_ATOMS: atom_id res chain seq x y z
N MET A 1 32.40 -22.40 -12.35
CA MET A 1 31.43 -23.24 -13.11
C MET A 1 30.46 -24.01 -12.21
N GLU A 2 30.89 -24.77 -11.18
CA GLU A 2 29.92 -25.46 -10.30
C GLU A 2 29.06 -24.52 -9.42
N ASN A 3 29.56 -23.33 -9.06
CA ASN A 3 28.76 -22.35 -8.30
C ASN A 3 27.78 -21.55 -9.21
N GLU A 4 28.07 -21.40 -10.50
CA GLU A 4 27.15 -20.75 -11.45
C GLU A 4 25.98 -21.66 -11.82
N ILE A 5 26.24 -22.98 -11.94
CA ILE A 5 25.19 -23.98 -12.24
C ILE A 5 24.21 -24.13 -11.05
N LYS A 6 24.70 -24.01 -9.79
CA LYS A 6 23.84 -24.04 -8.62
C LYS A 6 22.96 -22.77 -8.47
N THR A 7 23.44 -21.60 -8.91
CA THR A 7 22.66 -20.37 -8.88
C THR A 7 21.56 -20.33 -9.94
N GLU A 8 21.82 -20.79 -11.17
CA GLU A 8 20.80 -20.88 -12.22
C GLU A 8 19.69 -21.88 -11.87
N SER A 9 20.02 -23.01 -11.24
CA SER A 9 19.01 -23.97 -10.77
C SER A 9 18.10 -23.37 -9.69
N ASN A 10 18.64 -22.57 -8.79
CA ASN A 10 17.88 -21.92 -7.71
C ASN A 10 16.90 -20.85 -8.23
N ILE A 11 17.30 -20.06 -9.22
CA ILE A 11 16.45 -19.02 -9.83
C ILE A 11 15.27 -19.64 -10.57
N ASN A 12 15.54 -20.65 -11.39
CA ASN A 12 14.50 -21.37 -12.09
C ASN A 12 13.54 -22.08 -11.12
N GLU A 13 14.03 -22.52 -9.96
CA GLU A 13 13.22 -23.12 -8.91
C GLU A 13 12.34 -22.07 -8.19
N ILE A 14 12.86 -20.88 -7.89
CA ILE A 14 12.08 -19.76 -7.33
C ILE A 14 11.01 -19.30 -8.32
N TYR A 15 11.35 -19.21 -9.60
CA TYR A 15 10.41 -18.87 -10.67
C TYR A 15 9.34 -19.93 -10.83
N ALA A 16 9.74 -21.20 -10.88
CA ALA A 16 8.82 -22.31 -10.97
C ALA A 16 7.89 -22.37 -9.74
N LYS A 17 8.41 -22.11 -8.54
CA LYS A 17 7.59 -22.02 -7.32
C LYS A 17 6.59 -20.85 -7.36
N LEU A 18 6.99 -19.67 -7.86
CA LEU A 18 6.07 -18.53 -8.02
C LEU A 18 5.08 -18.74 -9.17
N GLU A 19 5.50 -19.40 -10.27
CA GLU A 19 4.64 -19.69 -11.42
C GLU A 19 3.71 -20.89 -11.19
N LEU A 20 4.16 -21.88 -10.43
CA LEU A 20 3.38 -23.08 -10.07
C LEU A 20 2.55 -22.89 -8.79
N ASN A 21 2.79 -21.81 -8.04
CA ASN A 21 2.03 -21.54 -6.84
C ASN A 21 0.60 -21.09 -7.21
N SER A 22 -0.35 -22.02 -7.11
CA SER A 22 -1.77 -21.76 -7.41
C SER A 22 -2.40 -20.65 -6.57
N LEU A 23 -1.77 -20.28 -5.45
CA LEU A 23 -2.27 -19.24 -4.53
C LEU A 23 -1.84 -17.82 -4.93
N VAL A 24 -0.71 -17.68 -5.64
CA VAL A 24 -0.17 -16.36 -6.04
C VAL A 24 0.01 -16.22 -7.55
N SER A 25 -0.02 -17.32 -8.31
CA SER A 25 0.08 -17.26 -9.76
C SER A 25 -1.19 -16.69 -10.39
N TYR A 26 -1.01 -16.02 -11.50
CA TYR A 26 -2.09 -15.55 -12.36
C TYR A 26 -1.68 -15.78 -13.82
N GLU A 27 -2.67 -15.98 -14.68
CA GLU A 27 -2.41 -16.16 -16.10
C GLU A 27 -1.66 -14.96 -16.67
N LYS A 28 -0.46 -15.19 -17.18
CA LYS A 28 0.38 -14.16 -17.79
C LYS A 28 0.04 -14.02 -19.27
N ILE A 29 -0.04 -12.78 -19.71
CA ILE A 29 -0.28 -12.47 -21.12
C ILE A 29 1.07 -12.50 -21.84
N THR A 30 1.15 -13.30 -22.89
CA THR A 30 2.28 -13.35 -23.81
C THR A 30 1.79 -13.11 -25.24
N ASN A 31 2.67 -12.64 -26.11
CA ASN A 31 2.36 -12.39 -27.52
C ASN A 31 1.15 -11.44 -27.72
N ASN A 32 1.25 -10.24 -27.16
CA ASN A 32 0.26 -9.20 -27.36
C ASN A 32 0.20 -8.81 -28.85
N LYS A 33 -1.01 -8.67 -29.38
CA LYS A 33 -1.20 -8.00 -30.67
C LYS A 33 -1.02 -6.50 -30.45
N ILE A 34 0.01 -5.91 -31.02
CA ILE A 34 0.22 -4.46 -31.01
C ILE A 34 -0.01 -3.88 -32.41
N ASN A 35 -0.46 -2.63 -32.43
CA ASN A 35 -0.61 -1.87 -33.65
C ASN A 35 0.36 -0.67 -33.65
N GLN A 36 1.45 -0.76 -34.39
CA GLN A 36 2.43 0.32 -34.47
C GLN A 36 1.89 1.57 -35.20
N ASN A 37 0.81 1.45 -35.96
CA ASN A 37 0.10 2.57 -36.52
C ASN A 37 -0.88 3.11 -35.47
N ILE A 38 -0.45 4.08 -34.67
CA ILE A 38 -1.27 4.68 -33.63
C ILE A 38 -2.45 5.44 -34.25
N SER A 39 -3.67 5.06 -33.86
CA SER A 39 -4.87 5.81 -34.19
C SER A 39 -5.12 6.88 -33.13
N LEU A 40 -5.10 8.14 -33.54
CA LEU A 40 -5.46 9.27 -32.69
C LEU A 40 -6.99 9.46 -32.68
N ASN A 41 -7.56 9.67 -31.50
CA ASN A 41 -8.94 10.10 -31.40
C ASN A 41 -9.09 11.59 -31.77
N GLU A 42 -10.32 12.08 -31.93
CA GLU A 42 -10.57 13.45 -32.38
C GLU A 42 -10.00 14.52 -31.44
N LYS A 43 -10.06 14.30 -30.14
CA LYS A 43 -9.45 15.20 -29.15
C LYS A 43 -7.93 15.28 -29.28
N GLU A 44 -7.28 14.13 -29.43
CA GLU A 44 -5.83 14.06 -29.60
C GLU A 44 -5.38 14.74 -30.90
N LYS A 45 -6.10 14.51 -32.01
CA LYS A 45 -5.88 15.19 -33.28
C LYS A 45 -5.98 16.71 -33.14
N GLU A 46 -7.02 17.19 -32.50
CA GLU A 46 -7.24 18.61 -32.25
C GLU A 46 -6.12 19.21 -31.38
N CYS A 47 -5.80 18.56 -30.24
CA CYS A 47 -4.72 19.01 -29.34
C CYS A 47 -3.36 19.09 -30.06
N PHE A 48 -3.00 18.04 -30.80
CA PHE A 48 -1.72 17.99 -31.50
C PHE A 48 -1.68 19.00 -32.67
N SER A 49 -2.79 19.22 -33.36
CA SER A 49 -2.90 20.25 -34.40
C SER A 49 -2.68 21.65 -33.84
N ILE A 50 -3.23 21.97 -32.67
CA ILE A 50 -3.00 23.28 -32.00
C ILE A 50 -1.52 23.46 -31.68
N ILE A 51 -0.86 22.42 -31.11
CA ILE A 51 0.56 22.48 -30.80
C ILE A 51 1.39 22.70 -32.05
N MET A 52 1.13 21.93 -33.13
CA MET A 52 1.88 22.04 -34.39
C MET A 52 1.65 23.36 -35.12
N ASN A 53 0.41 23.87 -35.09
CA ASN A 53 0.10 25.17 -35.67
C ASN A 53 0.82 26.32 -34.92
N ASN A 54 0.90 26.24 -33.58
CA ASN A 54 1.64 27.22 -32.79
C ASN A 54 3.13 27.19 -33.12
N ILE A 55 3.72 25.99 -33.26
CA ILE A 55 5.13 25.81 -33.66
C ILE A 55 5.40 26.43 -35.06
N SER A 56 4.55 26.14 -36.03
CA SER A 56 4.65 26.70 -37.39
C SER A 56 4.51 28.22 -37.42
N LYS A 57 3.47 28.76 -36.76
CA LYS A 57 3.16 30.19 -36.75
C LYS A 57 4.27 31.03 -36.11
N ASN A 58 4.94 30.48 -35.09
CA ASN A 58 6.05 31.18 -34.41
C ASN A 58 7.42 30.85 -34.96
N ASN A 59 7.51 30.21 -36.13
CA ASN A 59 8.77 29.79 -36.79
C ASN A 59 9.70 28.95 -35.88
N LEU A 60 9.12 28.08 -35.04
CA LEU A 60 9.84 27.20 -34.13
C LEU A 60 10.17 25.85 -34.78
N GLY A 61 10.67 25.84 -36.01
CA GLY A 61 10.88 24.64 -36.84
C GLY A 61 11.86 23.60 -36.26
N SER A 62 12.71 23.99 -35.30
CA SER A 62 13.62 23.07 -34.61
C SER A 62 12.97 22.35 -33.39
N VAL A 63 11.74 22.72 -33.03
CA VAL A 63 11.03 22.14 -31.92
C VAL A 63 10.41 20.80 -32.28
N ILE A 64 10.74 19.76 -31.52
CA ILE A 64 10.17 18.44 -31.69
C ILE A 64 9.42 18.08 -30.40
N CYS A 65 8.13 17.72 -30.57
CA CYS A 65 7.23 17.29 -29.51
C CYS A 65 7.03 15.77 -29.56
N ARG A 66 7.24 15.09 -28.44
CA ARG A 66 7.10 13.65 -28.32
C ARG A 66 6.14 13.30 -27.19
N VAL A 67 5.04 12.64 -27.48
CA VAL A 67 4.25 12.02 -26.41
C VAL A 67 5.04 10.87 -25.83
N ALA A 68 5.10 10.77 -24.51
CA ALA A 68 6.01 9.86 -23.81
C ALA A 68 5.26 8.92 -22.85
N GLY A 69 5.86 7.79 -22.53
CA GLY A 69 5.47 6.96 -21.41
C GLY A 69 4.23 6.10 -21.61
N GLY A 70 3.31 6.16 -20.64
CA GLY A 70 2.16 5.25 -20.58
C GLY A 70 1.18 5.35 -21.72
N TRP A 71 0.98 6.55 -22.25
CA TRP A 71 0.05 6.79 -23.35
C TRP A 71 0.40 5.94 -24.59
N ILE A 72 1.69 5.90 -25.00
CA ILE A 72 2.11 5.12 -26.17
C ILE A 72 1.89 3.64 -25.99
N ARG A 73 2.33 3.13 -24.83
CA ARG A 73 2.11 1.73 -24.47
C ARG A 73 0.62 1.35 -24.56
N ASP A 74 -0.24 2.17 -23.99
CA ASP A 74 -1.68 1.90 -23.95
C ASP A 74 -2.29 1.98 -25.37
N LYS A 75 -1.89 2.96 -26.20
CA LYS A 75 -2.29 3.05 -27.62
C LYS A 75 -1.81 1.85 -28.45
N LEU A 76 -0.57 1.40 -28.27
CA LEU A 76 -0.07 0.20 -28.95
C LEU A 76 -0.85 -1.06 -28.57
N LEU A 77 -1.37 -1.12 -27.34
CA LEU A 77 -2.25 -2.19 -26.86
C LEU A 77 -3.74 -2.00 -27.26
N GLY A 78 -4.06 -0.97 -28.05
CA GLY A 78 -5.43 -0.66 -28.46
C GLY A 78 -6.30 -0.09 -27.33
N LYS A 79 -5.68 0.52 -26.30
CA LYS A 79 -6.37 1.15 -25.17
C LYS A 79 -6.31 2.67 -25.27
N GLU A 80 -7.35 3.33 -24.82
CA GLU A 80 -7.33 4.79 -24.68
C GLU A 80 -6.61 5.20 -23.38
N SER A 81 -5.99 6.40 -23.42
CA SER A 81 -5.35 7.03 -22.27
C SER A 81 -5.57 8.53 -22.31
N ASP A 82 -6.03 9.09 -21.19
CA ASP A 82 -6.26 10.53 -21.04
C ASP A 82 -5.01 11.27 -20.48
N ASP A 83 -3.95 10.54 -20.13
CA ASP A 83 -2.74 11.06 -19.48
C ASP A 83 -1.67 11.31 -20.55
N ILE A 84 -1.61 12.55 -21.05
CA ILE A 84 -0.71 12.94 -22.14
C ILE A 84 0.47 13.72 -21.58
N ASP A 85 1.64 13.09 -21.59
CA ASP A 85 2.93 13.70 -21.23
C ASP A 85 3.73 14.01 -22.51
N ILE A 86 4.07 15.27 -22.76
CA ILE A 86 4.83 15.69 -23.94
C ILE A 86 6.25 16.11 -23.56
N ALA A 87 7.25 15.38 -24.06
CA ALA A 87 8.66 15.76 -23.99
C ALA A 87 9.01 16.68 -25.16
N VAL A 88 9.53 17.86 -24.83
CA VAL A 88 9.87 18.92 -25.80
C VAL A 88 11.38 19.02 -25.96
N SER A 89 11.84 19.11 -27.20
CA SER A 89 13.23 19.44 -27.53
C SER A 89 13.32 20.62 -28.50
N GLY A 90 14.44 21.32 -28.51
CA GLY A 90 14.65 22.51 -29.36
C GLY A 90 14.26 23.84 -28.66
N ILE A 91 13.41 23.80 -27.67
CA ILE A 91 13.04 24.95 -26.83
C ILE A 91 12.66 24.43 -25.44
N ALA A 92 12.75 25.27 -24.40
CA ALA A 92 12.24 24.91 -23.08
C ALA A 92 10.73 24.73 -23.10
N ALA A 93 10.24 23.66 -22.48
CA ALA A 93 8.83 23.25 -22.49
C ALA A 93 7.90 24.40 -22.02
N TRP A 94 8.29 25.11 -20.93
CA TRP A 94 7.50 26.23 -20.44
C TRP A 94 7.35 27.38 -21.46
N LYS A 95 8.35 27.62 -22.33
CA LYS A 95 8.27 28.66 -23.38
C LYS A 95 7.28 28.28 -24.46
N LEU A 96 7.26 26.99 -24.87
CA LEU A 96 6.27 26.49 -25.81
C LEU A 96 4.85 26.61 -25.22
N VAL A 97 4.66 26.16 -23.97
CA VAL A 97 3.38 26.25 -23.28
C VAL A 97 2.94 27.71 -23.10
N TYR A 98 3.87 28.62 -22.79
CA TYR A 98 3.59 30.04 -22.72
C TYR A 98 3.07 30.61 -24.07
N SER A 99 3.73 30.25 -25.17
CA SER A 99 3.30 30.63 -26.53
C SER A 99 1.90 30.12 -26.85
N ILE A 100 1.62 28.84 -26.56
CA ILE A 100 0.29 28.22 -26.76
C ILE A 100 -0.76 28.93 -25.90
N ASN A 101 -0.46 29.20 -24.62
CA ASN A 101 -1.40 29.87 -23.71
C ASN A 101 -1.71 31.31 -24.14
N THR A 102 -0.73 32.03 -24.65
CA THR A 102 -0.94 33.41 -25.17
C THR A 102 -1.95 33.42 -26.31
N GLU A 103 -1.96 32.39 -27.13
CA GLU A 103 -2.89 32.22 -28.25
C GLU A 103 -4.28 31.76 -27.80
N LEU A 104 -4.34 30.71 -26.96
CA LEU A 104 -5.60 30.10 -26.52
C LEU A 104 -6.32 30.90 -25.43
N TYR A 105 -5.57 31.56 -24.55
CA TYR A 105 -6.10 32.22 -23.35
C TYR A 105 -5.57 33.63 -23.16
N PRO A 106 -5.76 34.54 -24.13
CA PRO A 106 -5.14 35.87 -24.10
C PRO A 106 -5.56 36.75 -22.90
N LYS A 107 -6.72 36.45 -22.31
CA LYS A 107 -7.26 37.21 -21.14
C LYS A 107 -6.97 36.56 -19.80
N LYS A 108 -6.69 35.24 -19.74
CA LYS A 108 -6.48 34.50 -18.49
C LYS A 108 -5.60 33.28 -18.71
N PHE A 109 -4.34 33.41 -18.38
CA PHE A 109 -3.37 32.31 -18.44
C PHE A 109 -3.87 31.08 -17.65
N LYS A 110 -3.77 29.91 -18.26
CA LYS A 110 -4.09 28.62 -17.67
C LYS A 110 -2.85 27.69 -17.71
N MET A 111 -1.76 28.13 -17.10
CA MET A 111 -0.51 27.40 -17.07
C MET A 111 -0.04 27.23 -15.63
N GLY A 112 0.32 26.01 -15.27
CA GLY A 112 0.97 25.70 -14.00
C GLY A 112 2.40 25.23 -14.22
N ILE A 113 3.34 25.65 -13.37
CA ILE A 113 4.73 25.18 -13.39
C ILE A 113 5.01 24.49 -12.08
N ILE A 114 5.43 23.24 -12.13
CA ILE A 114 5.89 22.46 -10.98
C ILE A 114 7.42 22.36 -11.11
N PRO A 115 8.18 23.10 -10.31
CA PRO A 115 9.64 23.10 -10.41
C PRO A 115 10.23 21.75 -10.01
N LYS A 116 11.38 21.41 -10.57
CA LYS A 116 12.14 20.25 -10.12
C LYS A 116 12.50 20.38 -8.64
N ASN A 117 12.38 19.29 -7.91
CA ASN A 117 12.78 19.20 -6.50
C ASN A 117 13.37 17.81 -6.24
N PRO A 118 14.69 17.62 -6.45
CA PRO A 118 15.34 16.31 -6.30
C PRO A 118 15.20 15.73 -4.89
N GLU A 119 15.16 16.57 -3.84
CA GLU A 119 14.98 16.13 -2.46
C GLU A 119 13.61 15.46 -2.24
N LYS A 120 12.60 15.87 -3.02
CA LYS A 120 11.26 15.26 -3.03
C LYS A 120 11.06 14.24 -4.17
N GLY A 121 12.16 13.80 -4.82
CA GLY A 121 12.10 12.84 -5.92
C GLY A 121 11.49 13.39 -7.22
N LYS A 122 11.37 14.71 -7.35
CA LYS A 122 10.91 15.39 -8.58
C LYS A 122 12.12 15.87 -9.38
N ASN A 123 12.60 15.04 -10.27
CA ASN A 123 13.85 15.30 -10.99
C ASN A 123 13.68 16.17 -12.25
N ILE A 124 12.45 16.46 -12.66
CA ILE A 124 12.11 17.18 -13.89
C ILE A 124 11.12 18.28 -13.54
N GLU A 125 11.27 19.45 -14.17
CA GLU A 125 10.26 20.50 -14.16
C GLU A 125 9.10 20.08 -15.07
N VAL A 126 7.87 20.27 -14.61
CA VAL A 126 6.65 19.97 -15.38
C VAL A 126 5.86 21.25 -15.56
N THR A 127 5.51 21.54 -16.79
CA THR A 127 4.62 22.65 -17.14
C THR A 127 3.29 22.07 -17.62
N THR A 128 2.21 22.35 -16.90
CA THR A 128 0.86 21.84 -17.21
C THR A 128 -0.01 22.92 -17.83
N THR A 129 -0.78 22.57 -18.83
CA THR A 129 -1.82 23.43 -19.40
C THR A 129 -3.03 22.61 -19.90
N ASN A 130 -4.15 23.30 -20.14
CA ASN A 130 -5.32 22.68 -20.75
C ASN A 130 -5.41 23.04 -22.23
N ILE A 131 -5.50 22.04 -23.10
CA ILE A 131 -5.78 22.19 -24.54
C ILE A 131 -7.01 21.33 -24.85
N CYS A 132 -8.05 21.90 -25.47
CA CYS A 132 -9.28 21.19 -25.81
C CYS A 132 -9.93 20.46 -24.62
N ASN A 133 -9.94 21.09 -23.43
CA ASN A 133 -10.40 20.49 -22.17
C ASN A 133 -9.62 19.24 -21.73
N THR A 134 -8.41 19.04 -22.24
CA THR A 134 -7.48 17.98 -21.81
C THR A 134 -6.30 18.62 -21.08
N SER A 135 -6.00 18.13 -19.89
CA SER A 135 -4.77 18.51 -19.16
C SER A 135 -3.60 17.81 -19.81
N ILE A 136 -2.60 18.58 -20.24
CA ILE A 136 -1.40 18.07 -20.88
C ILE A 136 -0.19 18.55 -20.08
N ASP A 137 0.69 17.61 -19.75
CA ASP A 137 1.94 17.88 -19.08
C ASP A 137 3.09 17.97 -20.10
N PHE A 138 3.84 19.05 -20.02
CA PHE A 138 5.02 19.29 -20.87
C PHE A 138 6.29 19.28 -20.03
N VAL A 139 7.29 18.57 -20.50
CA VAL A 139 8.61 18.45 -19.86
C VAL A 139 9.72 18.70 -20.88
N ASP A 140 10.85 19.19 -20.42
CA ASP A 140 12.03 19.23 -21.26
C ASP A 140 12.53 17.80 -21.53
N LEU A 141 12.80 17.46 -22.80
CA LEU A 141 13.46 16.21 -23.15
C LEU A 141 14.83 16.16 -22.49
N ARG A 142 15.11 15.13 -21.72
CA ARG A 142 16.40 14.95 -21.05
C ARG A 142 17.51 14.70 -22.06
N LEU A 143 18.56 15.50 -22.00
CA LEU A 143 19.70 15.42 -22.91
C LEU A 143 20.97 15.13 -22.10
N ASP A 144 21.87 14.32 -22.67
CA ASP A 144 23.23 14.17 -22.17
C ASP A 144 24.18 14.97 -23.05
N GLU A 145 24.55 16.16 -22.63
CA GLU A 145 25.44 17.06 -23.34
C GLU A 145 26.83 16.44 -23.55
N LYS A 146 27.28 15.56 -22.66
CA LYS A 146 28.61 14.93 -22.73
C LYS A 146 28.66 13.79 -23.74
N ARG A 147 27.59 12.99 -23.84
CA ARG A 147 27.55 11.80 -24.70
C ARG A 147 27.14 12.11 -26.14
N LYS A 148 26.58 13.30 -26.40
CA LYS A 148 26.06 13.70 -27.74
C LYS A 148 25.17 12.62 -28.37
N LEU A 149 24.34 11.96 -27.55
CA LEU A 149 23.45 10.89 -27.97
C LEU A 149 22.33 11.41 -28.88
N ILE A 150 21.72 10.49 -29.61
CA ILE A 150 20.50 10.77 -30.38
C ILE A 150 19.46 11.38 -29.46
N PRO A 151 18.84 12.54 -29.79
CA PRO A 151 17.78 13.12 -29.00
C PRO A 151 16.66 12.12 -28.76
N GLY A 152 16.34 11.89 -27.49
CA GLY A 152 15.36 10.89 -27.05
C GLY A 152 15.96 9.60 -26.48
N LEU A 153 17.15 9.16 -26.94
CA LEU A 153 17.78 7.94 -26.42
C LEU A 153 18.11 8.07 -24.92
N TYR A 154 18.76 9.16 -24.52
CA TYR A 154 19.11 9.38 -23.12
C TYR A 154 17.87 9.47 -22.21
N ASP A 155 16.82 10.14 -22.67
CA ASP A 155 15.55 10.16 -21.93
C ASP A 155 14.92 8.77 -21.82
N ALA A 156 14.94 7.98 -22.90
CA ALA A 156 14.45 6.61 -22.91
C ALA A 156 15.21 5.71 -21.92
N GLU A 157 16.55 5.84 -21.86
CA GLU A 157 17.41 5.08 -20.94
C GLU A 157 17.15 5.38 -19.46
N LEU A 158 16.70 6.60 -19.14
CA LEU A 158 16.40 7.04 -17.77
C LEU A 158 14.98 6.70 -17.31
N ARG A 159 14.19 6.01 -18.15
CA ARG A 159 12.83 5.60 -17.75
C ARG A 159 12.85 4.32 -16.92
N ASP A 160 11.75 4.04 -16.26
CA ASP A 160 11.61 2.93 -15.31
C ASP A 160 11.62 1.55 -15.98
N ILE A 161 10.80 1.37 -17.02
CA ILE A 161 10.66 0.10 -17.75
C ILE A 161 10.66 0.33 -19.26
N SER A 162 11.12 -0.65 -20.01
CA SER A 162 11.27 -0.59 -21.46
C SER A 162 9.97 -0.24 -22.18
N ILE A 163 8.84 -0.80 -21.77
CA ILE A 163 7.53 -0.53 -22.38
C ILE A 163 7.01 0.89 -22.12
N ASN A 164 7.61 1.66 -21.21
CA ASN A 164 7.34 3.07 -20.97
C ASN A 164 8.41 3.99 -21.55
N SER A 165 9.44 3.44 -22.20
CA SER A 165 10.57 4.20 -22.76
C SER A 165 10.40 4.60 -24.22
N MET A 166 9.26 4.26 -24.82
CA MET A 166 8.89 4.64 -26.19
C MET A 166 8.32 6.04 -26.25
N PHE A 167 8.35 6.62 -27.45
CA PHE A 167 7.79 7.93 -27.76
C PHE A 167 6.92 7.88 -29.01
N TYR A 168 5.94 8.80 -29.09
CA TYR A 168 5.24 9.12 -30.31
C TYR A 168 5.64 10.53 -30.74
N ASN A 169 6.36 10.62 -31.83
CA ASN A 169 6.77 11.88 -32.43
C ASN A 169 5.58 12.54 -33.10
N ILE A 170 5.07 13.66 -32.55
CA ILE A 170 3.91 14.38 -33.07
C ILE A 170 4.24 15.01 -34.43
N ASN A 171 5.48 15.50 -34.61
CA ASN A 171 5.89 16.15 -35.84
C ASN A 171 5.92 15.18 -37.04
N GLU A 172 6.36 13.96 -36.83
CA GLU A 172 6.52 12.93 -37.86
C GLU A 172 5.43 11.86 -37.84
N GLN A 173 4.54 11.91 -36.83
CA GLN A 173 3.42 10.98 -36.64
C GLN A 173 3.84 9.51 -36.59
N LYS A 174 4.97 9.22 -35.91
CA LYS A 174 5.53 7.87 -35.82
C LYS A 174 5.92 7.50 -34.41
N VAL A 175 5.93 6.18 -34.13
CA VAL A 175 6.47 5.60 -32.90
C VAL A 175 7.99 5.56 -32.98
N GLU A 176 8.68 5.97 -31.91
CA GLU A 176 10.13 5.92 -31.77
C GLU A 176 10.47 5.04 -30.55
N ASP A 177 11.15 3.93 -30.78
CA ASP A 177 11.72 3.05 -29.76
C ASP A 177 13.25 3.11 -29.80
N PHE A 178 13.82 4.09 -29.12
CA PHE A 178 15.27 4.32 -29.11
C PHE A 178 16.05 3.20 -28.42
N THR A 179 15.44 2.49 -27.47
CA THR A 179 16.06 1.38 -26.74
C THR A 179 16.03 0.08 -27.55
N LYS A 180 15.19 -0.01 -28.55
CA LYS A 180 14.88 -1.23 -29.34
C LYS A 180 14.38 -2.39 -28.47
N ARG A 181 13.91 -2.10 -27.26
CA ARG A 181 13.36 -3.07 -26.31
C ARG A 181 11.85 -2.87 -26.10
N GLY A 182 11.36 -1.62 -26.13
CA GLY A 182 9.99 -1.28 -25.72
C GLY A 182 8.93 -2.02 -26.52
N ILE A 183 9.02 -2.00 -27.86
CA ILE A 183 8.09 -2.70 -28.76
C ILE A 183 8.16 -4.21 -28.53
N LYS A 184 9.36 -4.78 -28.54
CA LYS A 184 9.59 -6.22 -28.37
C LYS A 184 9.07 -6.73 -27.03
N ASP A 185 9.40 -6.04 -25.93
CA ASP A 185 8.99 -6.43 -24.59
C ASP A 185 7.45 -6.31 -24.43
N LEU A 186 6.85 -5.29 -25.07
CA LEU A 186 5.39 -5.12 -25.07
C LEU A 186 4.69 -6.26 -25.82
N GLU A 187 5.21 -6.67 -27.00
CA GLU A 187 4.68 -7.80 -27.76
C GLU A 187 4.80 -9.11 -26.98
N GLN A 188 5.92 -9.33 -26.33
CA GLN A 188 6.19 -10.55 -25.57
C GLN A 188 5.55 -10.59 -24.20
N GLY A 189 4.91 -9.51 -23.73
CA GLY A 189 4.36 -9.43 -22.37
C GLY A 189 5.44 -9.47 -21.30
N ILE A 190 6.55 -8.75 -21.51
CA ILE A 190 7.71 -8.74 -20.62
C ILE A 190 7.85 -7.36 -19.95
N ILE A 191 8.15 -7.35 -18.66
CA ILE A 191 8.64 -6.20 -17.92
C ILE A 191 10.16 -6.27 -17.85
N ASN A 192 10.82 -5.29 -18.47
CA ASN A 192 12.26 -5.18 -18.48
C ASN A 192 12.68 -3.73 -18.25
N THR A 193 13.96 -3.49 -17.98
CA THR A 193 14.55 -2.15 -17.90
C THR A 193 15.02 -1.67 -19.29
N PRO A 194 15.00 -0.35 -19.56
CA PRO A 194 15.48 0.20 -20.85
C PRO A 194 16.94 -0.07 -21.14
N VAL A 195 17.75 -0.12 -20.09
CA VAL A 195 19.18 -0.46 -20.08
C VAL A 195 19.42 -1.69 -19.23
N ASN A 196 20.66 -2.15 -19.08
CA ASN A 196 20.95 -3.30 -18.22
C ASN A 196 20.44 -3.06 -16.79
N PRO A 197 19.89 -4.10 -16.13
CA PRO A 197 19.30 -4.00 -14.78
C PRO A 197 20.28 -3.42 -13.75
N ASP A 198 21.56 -3.73 -13.82
CA ASP A 198 22.60 -3.19 -12.93
C ASP A 198 22.68 -1.66 -13.03
N VAL A 199 22.64 -1.08 -14.22
CA VAL A 199 22.63 0.37 -14.40
C VAL A 199 21.31 0.98 -13.93
N ALA A 200 20.19 0.43 -14.34
CA ALA A 200 18.87 0.98 -14.03
C ALA A 200 18.57 0.94 -12.52
N ILE A 201 18.77 -0.21 -11.88
CA ILE A 201 18.42 -0.44 -10.47
C ILE A 201 19.40 0.25 -9.52
N LEU A 202 20.71 0.32 -9.88
CA LEU A 202 21.68 1.08 -9.08
C LEU A 202 21.38 2.59 -9.11
N ASN A 203 20.93 3.11 -10.25
CA ASN A 203 20.53 4.51 -10.36
C ASN A 203 19.29 4.84 -9.53
N ASP A 204 18.25 4.01 -9.64
CA ASP A 204 17.01 4.18 -8.90
C ASP A 204 16.41 2.82 -8.49
N SER A 205 16.79 2.31 -7.32
CA SER A 205 16.28 1.01 -6.81
C SER A 205 14.76 0.98 -6.62
N PHE A 206 14.09 2.13 -6.57
CA PHE A 206 12.62 2.21 -6.49
C PHE A 206 11.92 1.62 -7.72
N ILE A 207 12.64 1.50 -8.84
CA ILE A 207 12.16 0.84 -10.06
C ILE A 207 11.61 -0.56 -9.75
N ILE A 208 12.17 -1.29 -8.78
CA ILE A 208 11.73 -2.64 -8.40
C ILE A 208 10.23 -2.66 -8.03
N LEU A 209 9.78 -1.77 -7.17
CA LEU A 209 8.35 -1.71 -6.81
C LEU A 209 7.47 -1.34 -8.00
N ARG A 210 7.95 -0.44 -8.85
CA ARG A 210 7.22 -0.03 -10.06
C ARG A 210 7.13 -1.17 -11.07
N MET A 211 8.22 -1.90 -11.31
CA MET A 211 8.24 -3.09 -12.19
C MET A 211 7.22 -4.13 -11.73
N LEU A 212 7.23 -4.47 -10.43
CA LEU A 212 6.29 -5.43 -9.85
C LEU A 212 4.84 -4.98 -10.01
N ARG A 213 4.57 -3.69 -9.74
CA ARG A 213 3.24 -3.11 -9.92
C ARG A 213 2.77 -3.18 -11.38
N PHE A 214 3.64 -2.90 -12.33
CA PHE A 214 3.31 -3.01 -13.75
C PHE A 214 3.19 -4.46 -14.22
N ALA A 215 4.02 -5.37 -13.71
CA ALA A 215 3.91 -6.80 -13.99
C ALA A 215 2.50 -7.33 -13.66
N ILE A 216 1.96 -6.98 -12.49
CA ILE A 216 0.59 -7.34 -12.12
C ILE A 216 -0.44 -6.61 -12.98
N LYS A 217 -0.29 -5.28 -13.14
CA LYS A 217 -1.27 -4.47 -13.88
C LYS A 217 -1.50 -4.99 -15.30
N PHE A 218 -0.43 -5.42 -15.96
CA PHE A 218 -0.49 -5.90 -17.34
C PHE A 218 -0.51 -7.42 -17.46
N LYS A 219 -0.30 -8.14 -16.35
CA LYS A 219 -0.10 -9.59 -16.32
C LYS A 219 1.13 -10.04 -17.15
N PHE A 220 2.20 -9.26 -17.06
CA PHE A 220 3.44 -9.49 -17.77
C PHE A 220 4.48 -10.21 -16.90
N LYS A 221 5.38 -10.98 -17.54
CA LYS A 221 6.50 -11.64 -16.88
C LYS A 221 7.63 -10.65 -16.61
N ILE A 222 8.29 -10.73 -15.45
CA ILE A 222 9.56 -10.05 -15.20
C ILE A 222 10.67 -10.74 -16.00
N HIS A 223 11.54 -9.99 -16.65
CA HIS A 223 12.66 -10.53 -17.43
C HIS A 223 13.69 -11.24 -16.55
N ASP A 224 14.26 -12.34 -17.01
CA ASP A 224 15.16 -13.17 -16.21
C ASP A 224 16.46 -12.44 -15.80
N GLU A 225 16.97 -11.50 -16.63
CA GLU A 225 18.12 -10.66 -16.26
C GLU A 225 17.86 -9.86 -14.98
N ILE A 226 16.61 -9.40 -14.76
CA ILE A 226 16.23 -8.66 -13.54
C ILE A 226 16.29 -9.60 -12.35
N ASN A 227 15.73 -10.81 -12.47
CA ASN A 227 15.73 -11.79 -11.37
C ASN A 227 17.16 -12.17 -10.98
N ASN A 228 17.99 -12.45 -11.96
CA ASN A 228 19.42 -12.75 -11.77
C ASN A 228 20.15 -11.60 -11.05
N TYR A 229 19.81 -10.35 -11.38
CA TYR A 229 20.39 -9.19 -10.74
C TYR A 229 19.92 -9.04 -9.29
N LEU A 230 18.63 -9.21 -9.02
CA LEU A 230 18.05 -9.09 -7.67
C LEU A 230 18.66 -10.11 -6.70
N GLU A 231 18.81 -11.35 -7.14
CA GLU A 231 19.41 -12.43 -6.34
C GLU A 231 20.86 -12.13 -5.95
N LYS A 232 21.67 -11.70 -6.92
CA LYS A 232 23.10 -11.45 -6.71
C LYS A 232 23.41 -10.17 -5.95
N ASN A 233 22.49 -9.20 -5.91
CA ASN A 233 22.79 -7.84 -5.45
C ASN A 233 21.88 -7.34 -4.32
N ARG A 234 21.28 -8.26 -3.55
CA ARG A 234 20.33 -7.95 -2.47
C ARG A 234 20.78 -6.81 -1.57
N ASP A 235 21.99 -6.93 -1.00
CA ASP A 235 22.46 -5.99 0.03
C ASP A 235 22.66 -4.57 -0.52
N ILE A 236 23.19 -4.44 -1.72
CA ILE A 236 23.37 -3.13 -2.36
C ILE A 236 22.02 -2.51 -2.73
N ILE A 237 21.04 -3.31 -3.12
CA ILE A 237 19.67 -2.87 -3.40
C ILE A 237 19.03 -2.31 -2.13
N ILE A 238 19.09 -3.04 -1.02
CA ILE A 238 18.54 -2.61 0.27
C ILE A 238 19.23 -1.32 0.73
N GLN A 239 20.56 -1.25 0.67
CA GLN A 239 21.30 -0.03 1.03
C GLN A 239 20.89 1.18 0.17
N ASN A 240 20.71 1.00 -1.13
CA ASN A 240 20.28 2.07 -2.03
C ASN A 240 18.84 2.51 -1.73
N PHE A 241 17.94 1.58 -1.41
CA PHE A 241 16.59 1.91 -0.96
C PHE A 241 16.63 2.82 0.26
N TYR A 242 17.39 2.45 1.29
CA TYR A 242 17.50 3.26 2.50
C TYR A 242 18.15 4.63 2.28
N LYS A 243 19.05 4.76 1.32
CA LYS A 243 19.78 6.02 1.04
C LYS A 243 19.03 6.95 0.09
N LYS A 244 18.40 6.40 -0.95
CA LYS A 244 17.94 7.18 -2.12
C LYS A 244 16.43 7.25 -2.26
N VAL A 245 15.67 6.29 -1.67
CA VAL A 245 14.21 6.23 -1.88
C VAL A 245 13.48 6.97 -0.77
N SER A 246 12.66 7.94 -1.16
CA SER A 246 11.83 8.66 -0.20
C SER A 246 10.61 7.85 0.21
N LYS A 247 10.16 8.04 1.46
CA LYS A 247 8.97 7.38 2.00
C LYS A 247 7.69 7.72 1.24
N GLU A 248 7.62 8.95 0.69
CA GLU A 248 6.52 9.40 -0.15
C GLU A 248 6.35 8.55 -1.41
N ARG A 249 7.46 8.17 -2.04
CA ARG A 249 7.43 7.30 -3.23
C ARG A 249 6.91 5.92 -2.88
N ILE A 250 7.38 5.34 -1.77
CA ILE A 250 6.93 4.03 -1.30
C ILE A 250 5.45 4.07 -0.95
N GLU A 251 5.01 5.06 -0.17
CA GLU A 251 3.60 5.21 0.21
C GLU A 251 2.70 5.31 -1.02
N LYS A 252 3.08 6.14 -1.99
CA LYS A 252 2.30 6.35 -3.21
C LYS A 252 2.12 5.06 -4.03
N ASP A 253 3.18 4.26 -4.21
CA ASP A 253 3.08 3.02 -4.96
C ASP A 253 2.44 1.89 -4.15
N MET A 254 2.78 1.75 -2.86
CA MET A 254 2.14 0.76 -1.99
C MET A 254 0.64 1.01 -1.84
N SER A 255 0.20 2.28 -1.76
CA SER A 255 -1.22 2.61 -1.76
C SER A 255 -1.95 2.15 -3.03
N LYS A 256 -1.28 2.20 -4.18
CA LYS A 256 -1.82 1.64 -5.43
C LYS A 256 -1.82 0.11 -5.41
N ILE A 257 -0.73 -0.50 -4.94
CA ILE A 257 -0.57 -1.94 -4.83
C ILE A 257 -1.66 -2.55 -3.93
N PHE A 258 -1.95 -1.96 -2.78
CA PHE A 258 -2.99 -2.46 -1.86
C PHE A 258 -4.38 -2.54 -2.49
N LEU A 259 -4.67 -1.69 -3.48
CA LEU A 259 -5.95 -1.69 -4.18
C LEU A 259 -6.00 -2.66 -5.38
N MET A 260 -4.85 -3.20 -5.80
CA MET A 260 -4.79 -4.12 -6.94
C MET A 260 -5.26 -5.53 -6.55
N ASP A 261 -5.85 -6.21 -7.52
CA ASP A 261 -6.02 -7.66 -7.46
C ASP A 261 -4.66 -8.32 -7.67
N ASN A 262 -4.45 -9.47 -7.03
CA ASN A 262 -3.17 -10.21 -7.03
C ASN A 262 -1.98 -9.45 -6.43
N SER A 263 -2.21 -8.48 -5.52
CA SER A 263 -1.13 -7.77 -4.82
C SER A 263 -0.24 -8.70 -3.98
N GLU A 264 -0.75 -9.87 -3.59
CA GLU A 264 0.01 -10.93 -2.90
C GLU A 264 1.21 -11.43 -3.71
N TYR A 265 1.15 -11.36 -5.04
CA TYR A 265 2.29 -11.68 -5.90
C TYR A 265 3.51 -10.79 -5.62
N ILE A 266 3.30 -9.48 -5.37
CA ILE A 266 4.40 -8.55 -5.06
C ILE A 266 5.05 -8.94 -3.73
N ILE A 267 4.25 -9.25 -2.72
CA ILE A 267 4.75 -9.61 -1.40
C ILE A 267 5.50 -10.95 -1.46
N ALA A 268 4.94 -11.95 -2.17
CA ALA A 268 5.59 -13.22 -2.41
C ALA A 268 6.92 -13.05 -3.15
N TYR A 269 6.92 -12.27 -4.22
CA TYR A 269 8.12 -12.01 -5.03
C TYR A 269 9.22 -11.33 -4.21
N LEU A 270 8.90 -10.26 -3.48
CA LEU A 270 9.87 -9.59 -2.62
C LEU A 270 10.41 -10.52 -1.51
N CYS A 271 9.55 -11.38 -0.96
CA CYS A 271 9.95 -12.36 0.04
C CYS A 271 10.91 -13.41 -0.53
N SER A 272 10.63 -13.94 -1.74
CA SER A 272 11.48 -14.94 -2.42
C SER A 272 12.89 -14.42 -2.68
N PHE A 273 13.05 -13.14 -3.00
CA PHE A 273 14.35 -12.49 -3.18
C PHE A 273 14.91 -11.88 -1.90
N LYS A 274 14.29 -12.14 -0.72
CA LYS A 274 14.64 -11.55 0.58
C LYS A 274 14.73 -10.02 0.54
N LEU A 275 13.85 -9.38 -0.25
CA LEU A 275 13.78 -7.93 -0.44
C LEU A 275 12.58 -7.29 0.27
N LEU A 276 11.89 -8.02 1.16
CA LEU A 276 10.70 -7.49 1.81
C LEU A 276 11.01 -6.28 2.72
N ASP A 277 12.25 -6.15 3.17
CA ASP A 277 12.77 -4.98 3.90
C ASP A 277 12.44 -3.64 3.24
N ILE A 278 12.45 -3.60 1.89
CA ILE A 278 12.30 -2.34 1.13
C ILE A 278 10.93 -1.68 1.31
N ILE A 279 9.90 -2.43 1.66
CA ILE A 279 8.57 -1.88 1.91
C ILE A 279 8.37 -1.41 3.35
N TYR A 280 9.27 -1.76 4.27
CA TYR A 280 9.18 -1.37 5.68
C TYR A 280 10.08 -0.19 6.04
N LEU A 281 11.24 -0.07 5.43
CA LEU A 281 12.27 0.94 5.72
C LEU A 281 12.57 1.08 7.22
N ILE A 282 12.67 -0.03 7.91
CA ILE A 282 13.04 -0.07 9.33
C ILE A 282 14.57 -0.05 9.41
N LYS A 283 15.12 1.03 10.00
CA LYS A 283 16.55 1.15 10.29
C LYS A 283 16.80 0.81 11.76
N ASN A 284 17.94 0.18 12.05
CA ASN A 284 18.46 -0.02 13.42
C ASN A 284 17.45 -0.77 14.31
N TYR A 285 17.20 -2.01 14.00
CA TYR A 285 16.49 -2.92 14.89
C TYR A 285 17.48 -3.76 15.71
N ASP A 286 16.95 -4.33 16.77
CA ASP A 286 17.68 -5.22 17.64
C ASP A 286 18.25 -6.41 16.85
N SER A 287 19.54 -6.68 17.02
CA SER A 287 20.26 -7.77 16.36
C SER A 287 19.73 -9.18 16.72
N GLU A 288 18.98 -9.30 17.81
CA GLU A 288 18.40 -10.57 18.26
C GLU A 288 17.12 -10.95 17.51
N THR A 289 16.49 -10.02 16.79
CA THR A 289 15.24 -10.28 16.07
C THR A 289 15.51 -10.91 14.70
N ASN A 290 15.07 -12.15 14.50
CA ASN A 290 15.11 -12.80 13.19
C ASN A 290 14.03 -12.23 12.26
N PHE A 291 14.39 -11.21 11.49
CA PHE A 291 13.47 -10.55 10.56
C PHE A 291 13.11 -11.41 9.35
N ASP A 292 13.98 -12.29 8.89
CA ASP A 292 13.68 -13.19 7.77
C ASP A 292 12.47 -14.09 8.11
N THR A 293 12.41 -14.61 9.34
CA THR A 293 11.25 -15.38 9.81
C THR A 293 9.99 -14.51 9.90
N ILE A 294 10.10 -13.28 10.40
CA ILE A 294 8.95 -12.35 10.48
C ILE A 294 8.45 -12.01 9.08
N PHE A 295 9.34 -11.75 8.14
CA PHE A 295 8.99 -11.43 6.76
C PHE A 295 8.34 -12.63 6.06
N LEU A 296 8.85 -13.84 6.27
CA LEU A 296 8.24 -15.05 5.73
C LEU A 296 6.83 -15.29 6.28
N LYS A 297 6.65 -15.20 7.60
CA LYS A 297 5.33 -15.30 8.24
C LYS A 297 4.38 -14.22 7.73
N THR A 298 4.86 -12.99 7.58
CA THR A 298 4.06 -11.88 7.04
C THR A 298 3.66 -12.12 5.58
N ALA A 299 4.57 -12.62 4.75
CA ALA A 299 4.27 -12.94 3.36
C ALA A 299 3.22 -14.06 3.25
N ASN A 300 3.38 -15.13 4.03
CA ASN A 300 2.41 -16.22 4.10
C ASN A 300 1.03 -15.74 4.59
N LEU A 301 1.02 -14.87 5.61
CA LEU A 301 -0.21 -14.26 6.12
C LEU A 301 -0.91 -13.42 5.04
N TYR A 302 -0.13 -12.65 4.26
CA TYR A 302 -0.65 -11.84 3.17
C TYR A 302 -1.25 -12.72 2.06
N ILE A 303 -0.52 -13.74 1.63
CA ILE A 303 -0.95 -14.69 0.58
C ILE A 303 -2.25 -15.39 0.99
N LEU A 304 -2.25 -16.01 2.16
CA LEU A 304 -3.40 -16.80 2.62
C LEU A 304 -4.62 -15.93 2.91
N SER A 305 -4.44 -14.76 3.50
CA SER A 305 -5.54 -13.81 3.75
C SER A 305 -6.18 -13.34 2.44
N HIS A 306 -5.39 -13.09 1.39
CA HIS A 306 -5.91 -12.72 0.08
C HIS A 306 -6.55 -13.90 -0.65
N TYR A 307 -6.00 -15.11 -0.51
CA TYR A 307 -6.64 -16.32 -1.01
C TYR A 307 -8.03 -16.51 -0.42
N LEU A 308 -8.16 -16.41 0.91
CA LEU A 308 -9.44 -16.51 1.61
C LEU A 308 -10.43 -15.43 1.16
N LEU A 309 -9.95 -14.19 0.95
CA LEU A 309 -10.76 -13.09 0.45
C LEU A 309 -11.29 -13.37 -0.97
N LYS A 310 -10.46 -13.94 -1.84
CA LYS A 310 -10.85 -14.32 -3.21
C LYS A 310 -11.80 -15.53 -3.25
N LYS A 311 -11.63 -16.48 -2.35
CA LYS A 311 -12.53 -17.63 -2.19
C LYS A 311 -13.97 -17.16 -1.91
N GLY A 312 -14.14 -15.97 -1.32
CA GLY A 312 -15.43 -15.29 -1.09
C GLY A 312 -16.39 -16.10 -0.20
N LYS A 313 -17.50 -15.49 0.20
CA LYS A 313 -18.64 -16.11 0.92
C LYS A 313 -18.27 -17.08 2.06
N ILE A 314 -17.15 -16.82 2.77
CA ILE A 314 -16.82 -17.60 3.97
C ILE A 314 -17.80 -17.27 5.09
N PHE A 315 -18.22 -16.00 5.18
CA PHE A 315 -19.14 -15.49 6.20
C PHE A 315 -20.43 -15.00 5.54
N ASP A 316 -21.39 -15.90 5.36
CA ASP A 316 -22.66 -15.62 4.66
C ASP A 316 -23.56 -14.60 5.40
N ASN A 317 -23.35 -14.43 6.72
CA ASN A 317 -24.13 -13.55 7.56
C ASN A 317 -23.71 -12.07 7.54
N ILE A 318 -22.63 -11.74 6.83
CA ILE A 318 -22.12 -10.36 6.69
C ILE A 318 -21.78 -10.11 5.22
N GLU A 319 -22.47 -9.15 4.62
CA GLU A 319 -22.14 -8.73 3.26
C GLU A 319 -20.79 -8.01 3.21
N MET A 320 -19.89 -8.52 2.37
CA MET A 320 -18.66 -7.82 2.00
C MET A 320 -18.96 -6.84 0.87
N ASN A 321 -19.05 -5.59 1.19
CA ASN A 321 -19.15 -4.50 0.22
C ASN A 321 -18.12 -3.41 0.55
N GLU A 322 -17.89 -2.48 -0.37
CA GLU A 322 -16.91 -1.39 -0.20
C GLU A 322 -17.15 -0.52 1.05
N LYS A 323 -18.39 -0.48 1.57
CA LYS A 323 -18.72 0.27 2.80
C LYS A 323 -18.28 -0.46 4.06
N ASN A 324 -18.25 -1.81 4.01
CA ASN A 324 -17.98 -2.67 5.16
C ASN A 324 -16.57 -3.29 5.13
N PHE A 325 -15.83 -3.14 4.03
CA PHE A 325 -14.49 -3.71 3.88
C PHE A 325 -13.52 -2.69 3.27
N ASN A 326 -12.57 -2.22 4.07
CA ASN A 326 -11.50 -1.33 3.62
C ASN A 326 -10.23 -2.13 3.32
N LYS A 327 -9.95 -2.36 2.04
CA LYS A 327 -8.79 -3.15 1.59
C LYS A 327 -7.46 -2.61 2.09
N LYS A 328 -7.32 -1.29 2.26
CA LYS A 328 -6.10 -0.66 2.78
C LYS A 328 -5.87 -0.97 4.26
N ASP A 329 -6.91 -0.90 5.10
CA ASP A 329 -6.82 -1.27 6.52
C ASP A 329 -6.52 -2.76 6.69
N PHE A 330 -7.08 -3.61 5.83
CA PHE A 330 -6.79 -5.04 5.77
C PHE A 330 -5.31 -5.31 5.50
N CYS A 331 -4.75 -4.68 4.45
CA CYS A 331 -3.33 -4.81 4.13
C CYS A 331 -2.43 -4.27 5.26
N PHE A 332 -2.80 -3.15 5.89
CA PHE A 332 -2.06 -2.61 7.02
C PHE A 332 -2.06 -3.56 8.22
N LEU A 333 -3.19 -4.19 8.53
CA LEU A 333 -3.26 -5.18 9.60
C LEU A 333 -2.29 -6.33 9.33
N ILE A 334 -2.37 -6.95 8.15
CA ILE A 334 -1.53 -8.09 7.79
C ILE A 334 -0.04 -7.73 7.85
N LEU A 335 0.36 -6.62 7.20
CA LEU A 335 1.76 -6.23 7.10
C LEU A 335 2.38 -5.82 8.43
N THR A 336 1.59 -5.45 9.42
CA THR A 336 2.11 -4.95 10.69
C THR A 336 1.83 -5.87 11.88
N LEU A 337 1.07 -6.94 11.71
CA LEU A 337 0.62 -7.80 12.80
C LEU A 337 1.79 -8.45 13.55
N TYR A 338 2.74 -9.05 12.86
CA TYR A 338 3.92 -9.68 13.48
C TYR A 338 4.90 -8.68 14.10
N PHE A 339 4.68 -7.38 13.89
CA PHE A 339 5.45 -6.31 14.53
C PHE A 339 4.76 -5.70 15.75
N ARG A 340 3.57 -6.19 16.15
CA ARG A 340 2.76 -5.58 17.22
C ARG A 340 3.47 -5.48 18.56
N ASP A 341 4.27 -6.50 18.88
CA ASP A 341 5.01 -6.59 20.14
C ASP A 341 6.47 -6.17 20.03
N LYS A 342 6.91 -5.78 18.82
CA LYS A 342 8.28 -5.34 18.57
C LYS A 342 8.41 -3.84 18.82
N LYS A 343 9.55 -3.46 19.39
CA LYS A 343 9.91 -2.05 19.63
C LYS A 343 11.25 -1.75 18.96
N ASP A 344 11.46 -0.48 18.62
CA ASP A 344 12.77 -0.02 18.20
C ASP A 344 13.67 0.26 19.43
N HIS A 345 14.93 0.66 19.18
CA HIS A 345 15.90 1.01 20.20
C HIS A 345 15.46 2.17 21.13
N LEU A 346 14.44 2.92 20.76
CA LEU A 346 13.82 3.96 21.59
C LEU A 346 12.52 3.47 22.26
N SER A 347 12.28 2.16 22.31
CA SER A 347 11.06 1.54 22.85
C SER A 347 9.75 1.96 22.16
N VAL A 348 9.85 2.46 20.91
CA VAL A 348 8.67 2.81 20.09
C VAL A 348 8.16 1.55 19.38
N SER A 349 6.84 1.33 19.42
CA SER A 349 6.18 0.22 18.74
C SER A 349 6.46 0.25 17.23
N LEU A 350 7.03 -0.85 16.68
CA LEU A 350 7.44 -0.93 15.27
C LEU A 350 6.23 -0.85 14.33
N ASN A 351 5.11 -1.49 14.64
CA ASN A 351 3.93 -1.41 13.78
C ASN A 351 3.44 0.04 13.61
N GLN A 352 3.40 0.84 14.67
CA GLN A 352 3.01 2.25 14.62
C GLN A 352 4.03 3.09 13.84
N LYS A 353 5.32 2.79 14.01
CA LYS A 353 6.39 3.45 13.28
C LYS A 353 6.29 3.18 11.77
N ILE A 354 6.04 1.94 11.38
CA ILE A 354 5.84 1.54 9.98
C ILE A 354 4.67 2.34 9.37
N LEU A 355 3.52 2.33 10.02
CA LEU A 355 2.32 3.03 9.53
C LEU A 355 2.54 4.55 9.41
N LYS A 356 3.08 5.17 10.45
CA LYS A 356 3.28 6.62 10.50
C LYS A 356 4.39 7.08 9.58
N SER A 357 5.53 6.42 9.58
CA SER A 357 6.74 6.93 8.95
C SER A 357 6.98 6.35 7.56
N THR A 358 6.62 5.11 7.30
CA THR A 358 6.83 4.47 5.99
C THR A 358 5.60 4.65 5.09
N TYR A 359 4.43 4.29 5.60
CA TYR A 359 3.20 4.37 4.80
C TYR A 359 2.45 5.70 4.96
N ARG A 360 2.88 6.61 5.85
CA ARG A 360 2.24 7.90 6.10
C ARG A 360 0.72 7.78 6.25
N ALA A 361 0.29 6.69 6.86
CA ALA A 361 -1.12 6.40 7.06
C ALA A 361 -1.82 7.56 7.79
N SER A 362 -3.05 7.84 7.44
CA SER A 362 -3.86 8.85 8.11
C SER A 362 -4.01 8.51 9.61
N LYS A 363 -4.33 9.51 10.43
CA LYS A 363 -4.58 9.28 11.87
C LYS A 363 -5.67 8.24 12.10
N GLU A 364 -6.68 8.21 11.25
CA GLU A 364 -7.76 7.22 11.29
C GLU A 364 -7.23 5.81 11.05
N HIS A 365 -6.52 5.56 9.94
CA HIS A 365 -5.90 4.26 9.66
C HIS A 365 -4.91 3.81 10.74
N GLN A 366 -4.13 4.75 11.30
CA GLN A 366 -3.22 4.43 12.41
C GLN A 366 -3.99 3.98 13.66
N LEU A 367 -5.10 4.65 13.98
CA LEU A 367 -5.94 4.32 15.13
C LEU A 367 -6.65 2.97 14.94
N GLU A 368 -7.26 2.74 13.78
CA GLU A 368 -7.93 1.48 13.45
C GLU A 368 -6.94 0.30 13.52
N ASN A 369 -5.79 0.41 12.88
CA ASN A 369 -4.75 -0.63 12.96
C ASN A 369 -4.27 -0.88 14.39
N LYS A 370 -4.02 0.19 15.17
CA LYS A 370 -3.62 0.07 16.57
C LYS A 370 -4.66 -0.68 17.41
N ASN A 371 -5.93 -0.40 17.18
CA ASN A 371 -7.01 -1.07 17.89
C ASN A 371 -7.09 -2.54 17.47
N MET A 372 -7.03 -2.84 16.18
CA MET A 372 -7.03 -4.21 15.66
C MET A 372 -5.85 -5.03 16.20
N CYS A 373 -4.63 -4.52 16.09
CA CYS A 373 -3.44 -5.22 16.59
C CYS A 373 -3.46 -5.47 18.10
N ARG A 374 -3.93 -4.49 18.90
CA ARG A 374 -4.00 -4.63 20.36
C ARG A 374 -5.05 -5.63 20.83
N LYS A 375 -6.09 -5.83 20.03
CA LYS A 375 -7.21 -6.70 20.36
C LYS A 375 -7.20 -8.00 19.57
N PHE A 376 -6.21 -8.17 18.73
CA PHE A 376 -6.06 -9.37 17.91
C PHE A 376 -5.98 -10.63 18.79
N ASP A 377 -5.10 -10.63 19.78
CA ASP A 377 -4.86 -11.81 20.62
C ASP A 377 -6.10 -12.18 21.47
N ASP A 378 -6.84 -11.17 21.98
CA ASP A 378 -8.09 -11.41 22.73
C ASP A 378 -9.11 -12.18 21.86
N LEU A 379 -9.27 -11.77 20.58
CA LEU A 379 -10.20 -12.38 19.64
C LEU A 379 -9.67 -13.71 19.09
N TYR A 380 -8.41 -13.74 18.70
CA TYR A 380 -7.76 -14.94 18.18
C TYR A 380 -7.81 -16.11 19.17
N ASN A 381 -7.46 -15.86 20.45
CA ASN A 381 -7.51 -16.90 21.49
C ASN A 381 -8.94 -17.37 21.74
N SER A 382 -9.93 -16.47 21.74
CA SER A 382 -11.34 -16.83 21.86
C SER A 382 -11.79 -17.76 20.72
N ILE A 383 -11.35 -17.49 19.49
CA ILE A 383 -11.66 -18.32 18.31
C ILE A 383 -10.93 -19.67 18.40
N LYS A 384 -9.62 -19.65 18.66
CA LYS A 384 -8.76 -20.84 18.70
C LYS A 384 -9.23 -21.85 19.75
N GLU A 385 -9.50 -21.37 20.96
CA GLU A 385 -9.90 -22.20 22.10
C GLU A 385 -11.41 -22.51 22.14
N GLU A 386 -12.20 -21.89 21.25
CA GLU A 386 -13.68 -21.93 21.26
C GLU A 386 -14.28 -21.56 22.63
N LYS A 387 -13.62 -20.62 23.34
CA LYS A 387 -14.06 -20.10 24.63
C LYS A 387 -14.56 -18.67 24.48
N TYR A 388 -15.86 -18.49 24.64
CA TYR A 388 -16.52 -17.22 24.34
C TYR A 388 -16.94 -16.52 25.65
N ASP A 389 -16.07 -15.64 26.13
CA ASP A 389 -16.37 -14.72 27.20
C ASP A 389 -16.94 -13.40 26.65
N ARG A 390 -18.21 -13.11 26.98
CA ARG A 390 -18.90 -11.92 26.48
C ARG A 390 -18.14 -10.62 26.80
N PHE A 391 -17.55 -10.52 28.00
CA PHE A 391 -16.87 -9.33 28.43
C PHE A 391 -15.54 -9.13 27.67
N ILE A 392 -14.74 -10.17 27.53
CA ILE A 392 -13.46 -10.12 26.79
C ILE A 392 -13.73 -9.76 25.34
N ILE A 393 -14.62 -10.49 24.68
CA ILE A 393 -14.99 -10.29 23.28
C ILE A 393 -15.63 -8.92 23.07
N GLY A 394 -16.61 -8.54 23.88
CA GLY A 394 -17.30 -7.26 23.77
C GLY A 394 -16.37 -6.07 23.99
N LYS A 395 -15.44 -6.15 24.94
CA LYS A 395 -14.40 -5.14 25.16
C LYS A 395 -13.42 -5.02 23.99
N ALA A 396 -13.09 -6.13 23.33
CA ALA A 396 -12.27 -6.14 22.15
C ALA A 396 -13.02 -5.50 20.97
N LEU A 397 -14.22 -5.97 20.67
CA LEU A 397 -15.05 -5.50 19.56
C LEU A 397 -15.47 -4.02 19.72
N ARG A 398 -15.66 -3.54 20.94
CA ARG A 398 -15.95 -2.12 21.18
C ARG A 398 -14.83 -1.18 20.74
N ARG A 399 -13.59 -1.65 20.71
CA ARG A 399 -12.40 -0.90 20.23
C ARG A 399 -12.19 -1.02 18.74
N ILE A 400 -12.87 -1.98 18.10
CA ILE A 400 -12.73 -2.29 16.68
C ILE A 400 -14.03 -1.87 15.99
N SER A 401 -13.92 -1.03 14.96
CA SER A 401 -15.10 -0.65 14.18
C SER A 401 -15.75 -1.89 13.55
N TYR A 402 -17.09 -1.93 13.51
CA TYR A 402 -17.86 -2.98 12.83
C TYR A 402 -17.31 -3.34 11.44
N LYS A 403 -16.94 -2.33 10.66
CA LYS A 403 -16.36 -2.50 9.31
C LYS A 403 -15.06 -3.33 9.29
N ASN A 404 -14.35 -3.45 10.42
CA ASN A 404 -13.08 -4.16 10.54
C ASN A 404 -13.21 -5.58 11.12
N ILE A 405 -14.40 -6.02 11.45
CA ILE A 405 -14.62 -7.37 12.05
C ILE A 405 -14.19 -8.46 11.06
N LEU A 406 -14.57 -8.32 9.79
CA LEU A 406 -14.18 -9.27 8.75
C LEU A 406 -12.67 -9.29 8.50
N HIS A 407 -12.00 -8.13 8.56
CA HIS A 407 -10.54 -8.06 8.46
C HIS A 407 -9.88 -8.98 9.49
N ILE A 408 -10.31 -8.88 10.75
CA ILE A 408 -9.75 -9.69 11.83
C ILE A 408 -10.08 -11.17 11.64
N LEU A 409 -11.29 -11.52 11.26
CA LEU A 409 -11.68 -12.93 11.08
C LEU A 409 -10.87 -13.60 9.96
N TYR A 410 -10.72 -12.96 8.80
CA TYR A 410 -9.88 -13.48 7.72
C TYR A 410 -8.42 -13.64 8.15
N VAL A 411 -7.90 -12.65 8.88
CA VAL A 411 -6.52 -12.69 9.37
C VAL A 411 -6.35 -13.73 10.48
N CYS A 412 -7.32 -13.92 11.37
CA CYS A 412 -7.29 -14.99 12.39
C CYS A 412 -7.24 -16.38 11.76
N ILE A 413 -8.04 -16.62 10.70
CA ILE A 413 -8.01 -17.91 9.98
C ILE A 413 -6.63 -18.16 9.39
N ALA A 414 -6.10 -17.17 8.67
CA ALA A 414 -4.79 -17.28 8.03
C ALA A 414 -3.66 -17.42 9.05
N TYR A 415 -3.72 -16.66 10.15
CA TYR A 415 -2.73 -16.69 11.23
C TYR A 415 -2.71 -18.06 11.92
N GLU A 416 -3.88 -18.62 12.30
CA GLU A 416 -3.99 -19.94 12.91
C GLU A 416 -3.43 -21.04 12.00
N TYR A 417 -3.73 -20.97 10.70
CA TYR A 417 -3.24 -21.94 9.72
C TYR A 417 -1.71 -21.92 9.64
N ILE A 418 -1.10 -20.73 9.59
CA ILE A 418 0.36 -20.58 9.49
C ILE A 418 1.06 -21.02 10.78
N GLU A 419 0.51 -20.68 11.96
CA GLU A 419 1.09 -21.07 13.24
C GLU A 419 0.98 -22.58 13.49
N GLN A 420 -0.03 -23.27 12.94
CA GLN A 420 -0.14 -24.73 13.04
C GLN A 420 0.85 -25.48 12.16
N LEU A 421 1.21 -24.93 10.99
CA LEU A 421 2.07 -25.60 10.03
C LEU A 421 3.56 -25.26 10.16
N GLU A 422 3.93 -24.27 10.98
CA GLU A 422 5.32 -23.83 11.21
C GLU A 422 6.12 -23.68 9.91
N LEU A 423 5.54 -23.03 8.90
CA LEU A 423 6.10 -22.95 7.55
C LEU A 423 7.50 -22.32 7.53
N ASP A 424 8.45 -22.97 6.89
CA ASP A 424 9.83 -22.52 6.65
C ASP A 424 10.04 -21.92 5.23
N SER A 425 9.00 -21.95 4.40
CA SER A 425 8.98 -21.44 3.04
C SER A 425 7.65 -20.76 2.71
N LEU A 426 7.57 -20.15 1.53
CA LEU A 426 6.30 -19.61 1.05
C LEU A 426 5.28 -20.73 0.82
N ILE A 427 4.06 -20.48 1.30
CA ILE A 427 2.93 -21.41 1.13
C ILE A 427 2.63 -21.59 -0.35
N SER A 428 2.67 -22.84 -0.83
CA SER A 428 2.40 -23.23 -2.21
C SER A 428 1.10 -24.01 -2.37
N GLU A 429 0.72 -24.76 -1.33
CA GLU A 429 -0.47 -25.61 -1.32
C GLU A 429 -1.23 -25.42 -0.01
N ILE A 430 -2.52 -25.68 -0.04
CA ILE A 430 -3.40 -25.58 1.13
C ILE A 430 -3.99 -26.95 1.46
N ASP A 431 -3.79 -27.39 2.71
CA ASP A 431 -4.59 -28.47 3.26
C ASP A 431 -6.00 -27.95 3.58
N GLU A 432 -6.93 -28.25 2.66
CA GLU A 432 -8.33 -27.83 2.79
C GLU A 432 -9.02 -28.40 4.04
N ASN A 433 -8.59 -29.58 4.55
CA ASN A 433 -9.18 -30.16 5.76
C ASN A 433 -8.80 -29.36 7.01
N ILE A 434 -7.54 -28.92 7.10
CA ILE A 434 -7.06 -28.06 8.19
C ILE A 434 -7.75 -26.71 8.07
N LEU A 435 -7.73 -26.12 6.88
CA LEU A 435 -8.33 -24.80 6.64
C LEU A 435 -9.82 -24.77 6.97
N GLN A 436 -10.59 -25.80 6.57
CA GLN A 436 -12.02 -25.87 6.82
C GLN A 436 -12.34 -25.96 8.32
N LYS A 437 -11.55 -26.71 9.10
CA LYS A 437 -11.70 -26.77 10.56
C LYS A 437 -11.52 -25.39 11.22
N ILE A 438 -10.54 -24.63 10.75
CA ILE A 438 -10.28 -23.27 11.27
C ILE A 438 -11.40 -22.30 10.87
N ILE A 439 -11.89 -22.40 9.63
CA ILE A 439 -13.05 -21.62 9.15
C ILE A 439 -14.28 -21.90 10.02
N GLU A 440 -14.58 -23.16 10.33
CA GLU A 440 -15.73 -23.50 11.16
C GLU A 440 -15.66 -22.91 12.58
N LYS A 441 -14.46 -22.89 13.20
CA LYS A 441 -14.27 -22.19 14.50
C LYS A 441 -14.59 -20.69 14.38
N SER A 442 -14.13 -20.06 13.31
CA SER A 442 -14.36 -18.63 13.06
C SER A 442 -15.84 -18.33 12.78
N LYS A 443 -16.56 -19.23 12.11
CA LYS A 443 -18.02 -19.14 11.92
C LYS A 443 -18.78 -19.27 13.22
N LYS A 444 -18.42 -20.23 14.08
CA LYS A 444 -19.01 -20.38 15.41
C LYS A 444 -18.83 -19.12 16.25
N PHE A 445 -17.63 -18.55 16.24
CA PHE A 445 -17.35 -17.29 16.91
C PHE A 445 -18.23 -16.16 16.38
N LEU A 446 -18.34 -15.99 15.08
CA LEU A 446 -19.18 -14.95 14.48
C LEU A 446 -20.65 -15.13 14.83
N ASN A 447 -21.16 -16.37 14.78
CA ASN A 447 -22.54 -16.69 15.19
C ASN A 447 -22.77 -16.33 16.67
N TYR A 448 -21.80 -16.61 17.54
CA TYR A 448 -21.86 -16.18 18.94
C TYR A 448 -21.96 -14.64 19.05
N VAL A 449 -21.11 -13.90 18.34
CA VAL A 449 -21.12 -12.42 18.33
C VAL A 449 -22.48 -11.88 17.86
N ILE A 450 -23.09 -12.51 16.84
CA ILE A 450 -24.41 -12.12 16.31
C ILE A 450 -25.51 -12.44 17.33
N ASN A 451 -25.55 -13.67 17.87
CA ASN A 451 -26.59 -14.12 18.81
C ASN A 451 -26.57 -13.32 20.11
N GLU A 452 -25.40 -12.85 20.54
CA GLU A 452 -25.20 -12.01 21.71
C GLU A 452 -25.39 -10.51 21.43
N ASP A 453 -25.86 -10.13 20.24
CA ASP A 453 -26.05 -8.73 19.79
C ASP A 453 -24.82 -7.84 19.99
N MET A 454 -23.63 -8.40 19.70
CA MET A 454 -22.37 -7.68 19.85
C MET A 454 -21.80 -7.12 18.55
N LEU A 455 -22.46 -7.34 17.42
CA LEU A 455 -21.94 -6.96 16.10
C LEU A 455 -21.69 -5.44 15.96
N HIS A 456 -22.55 -4.64 16.59
CA HIS A 456 -22.45 -3.18 16.59
C HIS A 456 -22.12 -2.59 17.97
N ILE A 457 -21.44 -3.35 18.81
CA ILE A 457 -21.07 -2.93 20.18
C ILE A 457 -20.13 -1.72 20.20
N ASP A 458 -19.42 -1.43 19.10
CA ASP A 458 -18.62 -0.23 18.88
C ASP A 458 -19.47 1.06 18.99
N LYS A 459 -20.76 1.00 18.68
CA LYS A 459 -21.73 2.11 18.78
C LYS A 459 -22.47 2.18 20.12
N MET A 460 -22.22 1.24 21.04
CA MET A 460 -22.89 1.22 22.36
C MET A 460 -22.62 2.52 23.11
N LYS A 461 -23.69 3.17 23.55
CA LYS A 461 -23.63 4.35 24.42
C LYS A 461 -23.81 3.95 25.89
N ALA A 462 -23.22 4.73 26.76
CA ALA A 462 -23.46 4.56 28.19
C ALA A 462 -24.95 4.77 28.53
N LEU A 463 -25.50 3.91 29.35
CA LEU A 463 -26.91 3.95 29.81
C LEU A 463 -27.22 5.28 30.49
N ILE A 464 -26.24 5.84 31.19
CA ILE A 464 -26.30 7.16 31.81
C ILE A 464 -25.28 8.07 31.13
N PRO A 465 -25.69 9.16 30.47
CA PRO A 465 -24.78 10.11 29.84
C PRO A 465 -23.84 10.79 30.87
N GLY A 466 -22.64 11.16 30.46
CA GLY A 466 -21.64 11.75 31.36
C GLY A 466 -22.10 13.06 32.02
N LYS A 467 -23.00 13.82 31.38
CA LYS A 467 -23.58 15.04 31.97
C LYS A 467 -24.50 14.70 33.16
N ASP A 468 -25.29 13.63 32.99
CA ASP A 468 -26.26 13.21 34.03
C ASP A 468 -25.53 12.56 35.23
N LEU A 469 -24.32 12.00 35.02
CA LEU A 469 -23.53 11.43 36.12
C LEU A 469 -23.12 12.46 37.15
N LEU A 470 -22.84 13.70 36.74
CA LEU A 470 -22.49 14.79 37.67
C LEU A 470 -23.63 15.07 38.66
N GLU A 471 -24.86 15.12 38.14
CA GLU A 471 -26.04 15.42 38.94
C GLU A 471 -26.46 14.22 39.79
N ILE A 472 -26.49 13.01 39.20
CA ILE A 472 -27.02 11.80 39.88
C ILE A 472 -26.10 11.35 41.02
N LEU A 473 -24.75 11.53 40.84
CA LEU A 473 -23.76 11.03 41.81
C LEU A 473 -23.10 12.15 42.62
N ASP A 474 -23.60 13.38 42.53
CA ASP A 474 -23.01 14.58 43.21
C ASP A 474 -21.50 14.68 43.05
N ILE A 475 -21.00 14.50 41.81
CA ILE A 475 -19.57 14.48 41.52
C ILE A 475 -19.03 15.92 41.40
N LYS A 476 -18.06 16.27 42.25
CA LYS A 476 -17.46 17.63 42.31
C LYS A 476 -16.35 17.86 41.28
N THR A 477 -15.91 16.83 40.57
CA THR A 477 -14.76 16.94 39.66
C THR A 477 -14.95 16.14 38.37
N ASP A 478 -14.72 16.77 37.21
CA ASP A 478 -14.83 16.15 35.89
C ASP A 478 -13.86 14.97 35.68
N LYS A 479 -12.79 14.89 36.48
CA LYS A 479 -11.78 13.82 36.39
C LYS A 479 -12.37 12.42 36.64
N MET A 480 -13.47 12.34 37.37
CA MET A 480 -14.15 11.07 37.71
C MET A 480 -15.09 10.57 36.60
N ILE A 481 -15.57 11.45 35.71
CA ILE A 481 -16.58 11.11 34.70
C ILE A 481 -16.10 9.97 33.78
N LYS A 482 -14.90 10.14 33.22
CA LYS A 482 -14.37 9.15 32.26
C LYS A 482 -14.14 7.76 32.87
N PRO A 483 -13.52 7.60 34.04
CA PRO A 483 -13.41 6.30 34.72
C PRO A 483 -14.76 5.66 35.02
N LEU A 484 -15.76 6.42 35.42
CA LEU A 484 -17.11 5.92 35.72
C LEU A 484 -17.85 5.53 34.45
N LEU A 485 -17.76 6.30 33.38
CA LEU A 485 -18.32 5.92 32.07
C LEU A 485 -17.69 4.65 31.52
N ASP A 486 -16.36 4.54 31.57
CA ASP A 486 -15.67 3.32 31.13
C ASP A 486 -16.10 2.11 31.96
N TYR A 487 -16.26 2.27 33.29
CA TYR A 487 -16.76 1.22 34.16
C TYR A 487 -18.21 0.84 33.81
N LEU A 488 -19.11 1.81 33.67
CA LEU A 488 -20.51 1.57 33.30
C LEU A 488 -20.61 0.81 31.98
N LEU A 489 -19.85 1.22 30.96
CA LEU A 489 -19.84 0.53 29.69
C LEU A 489 -19.32 -0.91 29.81
N HIS A 490 -18.36 -1.17 30.69
CA HIS A 490 -17.90 -2.52 30.98
C HIS A 490 -19.00 -3.38 31.62
N GLU A 491 -19.76 -2.84 32.59
CA GLU A 491 -20.88 -3.54 33.21
C GLU A 491 -22.03 -3.78 32.21
N GLN A 492 -22.32 -2.83 31.32
CA GLN A 492 -23.29 -3.02 30.24
C GLN A 492 -22.86 -4.12 29.24
N ILE A 493 -21.56 -4.25 28.95
CA ILE A 493 -21.04 -5.35 28.11
C ILE A 493 -21.30 -6.70 28.81
N LYS A 494 -21.03 -6.79 30.10
CA LYS A 494 -21.28 -8.03 30.89
C LYS A 494 -22.75 -8.37 30.97
N ASN A 495 -23.57 -7.37 31.26
CA ASN A 495 -25.01 -7.51 31.40
C ASN A 495 -25.75 -6.56 30.43
N PRO A 496 -26.17 -7.06 29.25
CA PRO A 496 -26.89 -6.24 28.26
C PRO A 496 -28.29 -5.81 28.73
N LYS A 497 -28.83 -6.42 29.79
CA LYS A 497 -30.10 -6.10 30.39
C LYS A 497 -29.96 -5.24 31.66
N LEU A 498 -28.80 -4.59 31.85
CA LEU A 498 -28.55 -3.72 32.99
C LEU A 498 -29.56 -2.56 32.99
N GLU A 499 -30.32 -2.42 34.06
CA GLU A 499 -31.30 -1.33 34.26
C GLU A 499 -30.62 -0.10 34.88
N LYS A 500 -31.26 1.08 34.73
CA LYS A 500 -30.67 2.37 35.14
C LYS A 500 -30.43 2.43 36.65
N GLU A 501 -31.36 1.88 37.45
CA GLU A 501 -31.28 1.83 38.90
C GLU A 501 -30.08 0.99 39.36
N GLN A 502 -29.93 -0.21 38.79
CA GLN A 502 -28.77 -1.08 39.05
C GLN A 502 -27.44 -0.42 38.64
N ALA A 503 -27.44 0.30 37.50
CA ALA A 503 -26.28 1.05 37.03
C ALA A 503 -25.87 2.13 38.03
N ILE A 504 -26.82 2.83 38.65
CA ILE A 504 -26.56 3.86 39.67
C ILE A 504 -25.94 3.24 40.93
N GLU A 505 -26.45 2.10 41.37
CA GLU A 505 -25.87 1.38 42.53
C GLU A 505 -24.42 0.96 42.29
N LEU A 506 -24.14 0.40 41.09
CA LEU A 506 -22.78 0.01 40.68
C LEU A 506 -21.84 1.20 40.59
N LEU A 507 -22.33 2.32 40.06
CA LEU A 507 -21.56 3.57 39.94
C LEU A 507 -21.26 4.19 41.30
N ASN A 508 -22.19 4.18 42.26
CA ASN A 508 -21.95 4.66 43.63
C ASN A 508 -20.83 3.86 44.31
N LYS A 509 -20.89 2.53 44.26
CA LYS A 509 -19.84 1.67 44.79
C LYS A 509 -18.48 1.99 44.14
N LYS A 510 -18.47 2.20 42.80
CA LYS A 510 -17.25 2.51 42.07
C LYS A 510 -16.71 3.89 42.41
N LEU A 511 -17.55 4.86 42.63
CA LEU A 511 -17.18 6.22 43.06
C LEU A 511 -16.48 6.20 44.42
N GLU A 512 -17.01 5.43 45.39
CA GLU A 512 -16.41 5.24 46.70
C GLU A 512 -14.97 4.68 46.57
N GLU A 513 -14.80 3.61 45.77
CA GLU A 513 -13.47 3.02 45.50
C GLU A 513 -12.50 4.04 44.88
N LEU A 514 -12.97 4.87 43.93
CA LEU A 514 -12.14 5.88 43.27
C LEU A 514 -11.78 7.01 44.24
N ASN A 515 -12.68 7.46 45.07
CA ASN A 515 -12.43 8.50 46.07
C ASN A 515 -11.38 8.04 47.11
N LEU A 516 -11.44 6.78 47.57
CA LEU A 516 -10.42 6.20 48.43
C LEU A 516 -9.04 6.23 47.78
N LYS A 517 -8.92 5.79 46.54
CA LYS A 517 -7.65 5.81 45.79
C LYS A 517 -7.08 7.22 45.55
N PHE A 518 -7.94 8.21 45.27
CA PHE A 518 -7.50 9.60 45.12
C PHE A 518 -7.00 10.20 46.41
N ASN A 519 -7.63 9.86 47.54
CA ASN A 519 -7.21 10.33 48.87
C ASN A 519 -5.85 9.70 49.29
N GLU A 520 -5.61 8.43 48.95
CA GLU A 520 -4.34 7.76 49.21
C GLU A 520 -3.19 8.37 48.36
N GLN A 521 -3.45 8.63 47.06
CA GLN A 521 -2.45 9.28 46.18
C GLN A 521 -2.09 10.69 46.63
N SER A 522 -3.08 11.44 47.07
CA SER A 522 -2.86 12.80 47.60
C SER A 522 -2.08 12.82 48.92
N LYS A 523 -2.18 11.77 49.72
CA LYS A 523 -1.39 11.61 50.95
C LYS A 523 0.07 11.26 50.62
N SER A 524 0.31 10.33 49.68
CA SER A 524 1.66 9.92 49.27
C SER A 524 2.43 11.04 48.54
N GLU A 525 1.75 11.92 47.78
CA GLU A 525 2.36 13.09 47.14
C GLU A 525 2.70 14.21 48.15
N ASN A 526 1.97 14.31 49.25
CA ASN A 526 2.24 15.25 50.32
C ASN A 526 3.36 14.77 51.26
N GLU A 527 3.49 13.47 51.50
CA GLU A 527 4.58 12.88 52.27
C GLU A 527 5.92 13.00 51.52
N ASN A 528 5.94 12.83 50.20
CA ASN A 528 7.16 13.02 49.38
C ASN A 528 7.55 14.51 49.18
N LYS A 529 6.71 15.48 49.55
CA LYS A 529 7.02 16.92 49.53
C LYS A 529 7.44 17.47 50.88
N SER A 530 7.37 16.68 51.97
CA SER A 530 7.81 17.08 53.29
C SER A 530 9.23 16.61 53.61
N ASP A 531 9.86 15.81 52.73
CA ASP A 531 11.23 15.29 52.89
C ASP A 531 12.26 15.97 51.97
N ASP A 532 11.88 17.00 51.21
CA ASP A 532 12.75 17.97 50.52
C ASP A 532 12.68 19.34 51.23
#